data_73fb42072d31cd0461cb224709457f73
#
_entry.id   73fb42072d31cd0461cb224709457f73
#
_cell.length_a   1.000
_cell.length_b   1.000
_cell.length_c   1.000
_cell.angle_alpha   90.00
_cell.angle_beta   90.00
_cell.angle_gamma   90.00
#
_symmetry.space_group_name_H-M   'P 1'
#
loop_
_entity.id
_entity.type
_entity.pdbx_description
1 polymer ?
#
loop_
_entity_poly.entity_id
_entity_poly.type
_entity_poly.pdbx_seq_one_letter_code
_entity_poly.pdbx_strand_id
1 'polypeptide(L)'
;TFNSVLGIEGGISVLGTSGIVEPMSEEALVETIRTHLNVLKAEGRRWVIAVPGNMGAGFLQTYLKSCPGKYKSKDEASGICDQTEQLDRQSSDCSDRNSSVNPSEQDEQKKSLEKSLVTMSNFVGKTIDIAAELGFSGIVIAGHMGKLVKIGNGIMNTHSREADGRMDTLLSCALSAGTEDLELLRKIQGSNTTDEAMDHLKQAGILEDTIRVFLKRAAWHLAHRSRDELKTGMIVFGTKGEYLGETDDAAEILKEALSELKMQSLCEEEDHRR
;
A
#
# COMPACT_ATOMS: atom_id res chain seq x y z
N THR A 1 -1.28 20.73 -4.68
CA THR A 1 -0.95 21.29 -3.35
C THR A 1 -1.63 20.43 -2.30
N PHE A 2 -0.95 20.17 -1.18
CA PHE A 2 -1.43 19.33 -0.07
C PHE A 2 -2.69 19.90 0.61
N ASN A 3 -2.95 21.18 0.46
CA ASN A 3 -4.03 21.92 1.12
C ASN A 3 -5.43 21.37 0.77
N SER A 4 -5.68 20.96 -0.47
CA SER A 4 -6.97 20.41 -0.87
C SER A 4 -7.27 19.04 -0.24
N VAL A 5 -6.22 18.24 0.05
CA VAL A 5 -6.35 16.94 0.73
C VAL A 5 -6.71 17.14 2.21
N LEU A 6 -6.28 18.25 2.80
CA LEU A 6 -6.54 18.64 4.19
C LEU A 6 -7.84 19.46 4.35
N GLY A 7 -8.65 19.62 3.30
CA GLY A 7 -9.88 20.40 3.33
C GLY A 7 -9.65 21.91 3.47
N ILE A 8 -8.44 22.41 3.20
CA ILE A 8 -8.11 23.84 3.27
C ILE A 8 -8.36 24.46 1.90
N GLU A 9 -9.46 25.19 1.77
CA GLU A 9 -9.81 25.95 0.58
C GLU A 9 -9.66 27.44 0.85
N GLY A 10 -8.92 28.18 0.00
CA GLY A 10 -8.78 29.64 0.06
C GLY A 10 -7.95 30.18 1.22
N GLY A 11 -7.22 29.33 1.95
CA GLY A 11 -6.38 29.74 3.08
C GLY A 11 -4.97 30.17 2.70
N ILE A 12 -4.35 31.01 3.53
CA ILE A 12 -2.92 31.32 3.47
C ILE A 12 -2.18 30.26 4.29
N SER A 13 -1.20 29.57 3.65
CA SER A 13 -0.31 28.67 4.37
C SER A 13 0.68 29.47 5.20
N VAL A 14 0.65 29.31 6.53
CA VAL A 14 1.62 29.91 7.45
C VAL A 14 2.73 28.91 7.70
N LEU A 15 3.97 29.27 7.35
CA LEU A 15 5.17 28.49 7.61
C LEU A 15 5.64 28.73 9.05
N GLY A 16 5.27 27.82 9.94
CA GLY A 16 5.83 27.70 11.28
C GLY A 16 5.68 28.92 12.21
N THR A 17 5.92 28.71 13.48
CA THR A 17 5.93 29.75 14.53
C THR A 17 7.34 30.13 14.97
N SER A 18 8.39 29.44 14.51
CA SER A 18 9.77 29.61 14.94
C SER A 18 10.55 30.69 14.18
N GLY A 19 10.04 31.17 13.05
CA GLY A 19 10.75 32.12 12.17
C GLY A 19 11.94 31.52 11.42
N ILE A 20 12.28 30.25 11.66
CA ILE A 20 13.30 29.49 10.93
C ILE A 20 12.57 28.50 10.03
N VAL A 21 12.76 28.62 8.72
CA VAL A 21 12.19 27.69 7.73
C VAL A 21 13.27 26.67 7.35
N GLU A 22 13.14 25.47 7.87
CA GLU A 22 13.87 24.31 7.34
C GLU A 22 12.97 23.64 6.28
N PRO A 23 13.23 23.89 4.98
CA PRO A 23 12.42 23.32 3.94
C PRO A 23 12.54 21.79 3.97
N MET A 24 11.39 21.09 4.08
CA MET A 24 11.29 19.64 4.14
C MET A 24 11.95 19.00 5.37
N SER A 25 11.84 19.63 6.54
CA SER A 25 12.27 18.97 7.79
C SER A 25 11.49 17.66 7.99
N GLU A 26 12.15 16.66 8.58
CA GLU A 26 11.51 15.35 8.83
C GLU A 26 10.31 15.50 9.76
N GLU A 27 10.42 16.42 10.75
CA GLU A 27 9.35 16.74 11.68
C GLU A 27 8.13 17.31 10.96
N ALA A 28 8.32 18.21 9.99
CA ALA A 28 7.22 18.78 9.21
C ALA A 28 6.51 17.71 8.36
N LEU A 29 7.25 16.76 7.79
CA LEU A 29 6.66 15.65 7.03
C LEU A 29 5.87 14.72 7.95
N VAL A 30 6.40 14.39 9.12
CA VAL A 30 5.71 13.55 10.11
C VAL A 30 4.45 14.26 10.64
N GLU A 31 4.51 15.57 10.87
CA GLU A 31 3.35 16.35 11.30
C GLU A 31 2.27 16.44 10.22
N THR A 32 2.66 16.48 8.96
CA THR A 32 1.73 16.36 7.82
C THR A 32 1.01 15.01 7.82
N ILE A 33 1.72 13.91 8.09
CA ILE A 33 1.12 12.58 8.21
C ILE A 33 0.14 12.56 9.38
N ARG A 34 0.52 13.11 10.55
CA ARG A 34 -0.34 13.21 11.74
C ARG A 34 -1.61 14.01 11.45
N THR A 35 -1.47 15.14 10.78
CA THR A 35 -2.61 15.99 10.41
C THR A 35 -3.58 15.24 9.48
N HIS A 36 -3.07 14.54 8.47
CA HIS A 36 -3.91 13.75 7.57
C HIS A 36 -4.64 12.62 8.32
N LEU A 37 -3.93 11.87 9.18
CA LEU A 37 -4.55 10.83 10.00
C LEU A 37 -5.62 11.39 10.96
N ASN A 38 -5.40 12.57 11.54
CA ASN A 38 -6.42 13.26 12.36
C ASN A 38 -7.67 13.60 11.55
N VAL A 39 -7.52 14.09 10.30
CA VAL A 39 -8.65 14.35 9.41
C VAL A 39 -9.45 13.07 9.16
N LEU A 40 -8.79 11.99 8.75
CA LEU A 40 -9.45 10.70 8.55
C LEU A 40 -10.16 10.19 9.80
N LYS A 41 -9.55 10.39 10.97
CA LYS A 41 -10.15 10.00 12.26
C LYS A 41 -11.40 10.83 12.57
N ALA A 42 -11.36 12.15 12.31
CA ALA A 42 -12.50 13.05 12.48
C ALA A 42 -13.66 12.72 11.52
N GLU A 43 -13.35 12.18 10.35
CA GLU A 43 -14.32 11.64 9.39
C GLU A 43 -14.92 10.28 9.81
N GLY A 44 -14.54 9.75 10.98
CA GLY A 44 -15.04 8.48 11.50
C GLY A 44 -14.34 7.24 10.92
N ARG A 45 -13.24 7.41 10.20
CA ARG A 45 -12.48 6.30 9.63
C ARG A 45 -11.80 5.46 10.70
N ARG A 46 -11.80 4.16 10.51
CA ARG A 46 -11.13 3.20 11.37
C ARG A 46 -9.98 2.49 10.67
N TRP A 47 -9.97 2.52 9.34
CA TRP A 47 -9.00 1.81 8.51
C TRP A 47 -8.23 2.79 7.63
N VAL A 48 -6.92 2.59 7.54
CA VAL A 48 -6.01 3.49 6.83
C VAL A 48 -5.35 2.77 5.65
N ILE A 49 -5.27 3.47 4.53
CA ILE A 49 -4.44 3.06 3.39
C ILE A 49 -3.27 4.04 3.31
N ALA A 50 -2.05 3.54 3.48
CA ALA A 50 -0.84 4.36 3.44
C ALA A 50 0.04 3.98 2.25
N VAL A 51 0.61 4.99 1.59
CA VAL A 51 1.48 4.81 0.43
C VAL A 51 2.77 5.63 0.59
N PRO A 52 3.94 5.13 0.16
CA PRO A 52 5.18 5.90 0.21
C PRO A 52 5.23 7.11 -0.71
N GLY A 53 4.30 7.22 -1.66
CA GLY A 53 4.21 8.31 -2.63
C GLY A 53 3.36 7.95 -3.84
N ASN A 54 3.40 8.80 -4.88
CA ASN A 54 2.52 8.73 -6.05
C ASN A 54 2.55 7.40 -6.81
N MET A 55 3.70 6.71 -6.85
CA MET A 55 3.79 5.38 -7.47
C MET A 55 2.89 4.37 -6.76
N GLY A 56 2.85 4.40 -5.41
CA GLY A 56 1.99 3.53 -4.62
C GLY A 56 0.51 3.80 -4.88
N ALA A 57 0.12 5.05 -4.96
CA ALA A 57 -1.25 5.46 -5.28
C ALA A 57 -1.67 4.99 -6.68
N GLY A 58 -0.84 5.22 -7.69
CA GLY A 58 -1.09 4.80 -9.07
C GLY A 58 -1.19 3.28 -9.23
N PHE A 59 -0.31 2.53 -8.57
CA PHE A 59 -0.37 1.07 -8.53
C PHE A 59 -1.69 0.61 -7.90
N LEU A 60 -2.04 1.11 -6.72
CA LEU A 60 -3.23 0.68 -6.00
C LEU A 60 -4.49 0.91 -6.84
N GLN A 61 -4.60 2.05 -7.54
CA GLN A 61 -5.69 2.32 -8.47
C GLN A 61 -5.78 1.29 -9.60
N THR A 62 -4.63 0.93 -10.19
CA THR A 62 -4.56 -0.06 -11.26
C THR A 62 -4.90 -1.46 -10.74
N TYR A 63 -4.37 -1.81 -9.57
CA TYR A 63 -4.61 -3.09 -8.91
C TYR A 63 -6.09 -3.30 -8.57
N LEU A 64 -6.76 -2.29 -8.03
CA LEU A 64 -8.19 -2.34 -7.72
C LEU A 64 -9.07 -2.49 -8.96
N LYS A 65 -8.65 -1.92 -10.09
CA LYS A 65 -9.35 -2.10 -11.39
C LYS A 65 -9.17 -3.50 -11.97
N SER A 66 -8.01 -4.11 -11.81
CA SER A 66 -7.71 -5.45 -12.32
C SER A 66 -8.32 -6.59 -11.49
N CYS A 67 -8.68 -6.33 -10.24
CA CYS A 67 -9.26 -7.33 -9.34
C CYS A 67 -10.62 -6.90 -8.75
N PRO A 68 -11.64 -6.56 -9.57
CA PRO A 68 -12.88 -5.95 -9.10
C PRO A 68 -13.72 -6.85 -8.17
N GLY A 69 -13.48 -8.17 -8.17
CA GLY A 69 -14.21 -9.13 -7.32
C GLY A 69 -13.55 -9.44 -5.97
N LYS A 70 -12.24 -9.22 -5.84
CA LYS A 70 -11.48 -9.61 -4.64
C LYS A 70 -11.84 -8.78 -3.39
N TYR A 71 -12.30 -7.54 -3.60
CA TYR A 71 -12.57 -6.56 -2.53
C TYR A 71 -14.03 -6.10 -2.47
N LYS A 72 -14.97 -6.80 -3.14
CA LYS A 72 -16.41 -6.53 -3.01
C LYS A 72 -16.94 -7.10 -1.70
N SER A 73 -17.90 -6.39 -1.08
CA SER A 73 -18.61 -6.88 0.10
C SER A 73 -19.42 -8.13 -0.22
N LYS A 74 -19.69 -8.98 0.79
CA LYS A 74 -20.47 -10.22 0.61
C LYS A 74 -21.90 -9.93 0.10
N ASP A 75 -22.42 -8.75 0.35
CA ASP A 75 -23.77 -8.35 -0.06
C ASP A 75 -23.89 -8.04 -1.55
N GLU A 76 -22.78 -7.73 -2.24
CA GLU A 76 -22.74 -7.55 -3.69
C GLU A 76 -22.48 -8.87 -4.46
N ALA A 77 -22.13 -9.96 -3.75
CA ALA A 77 -21.79 -11.25 -4.34
C ALA A 77 -23.00 -12.20 -4.54
N SER A 78 -24.21 -11.83 -4.09
CA SER A 78 -25.39 -12.71 -4.16
C SER A 78 -26.07 -12.79 -5.54
N GLY A 79 -25.43 -12.33 -6.59
CA GLY A 79 -26.02 -12.22 -7.93
C GLY A 79 -25.41 -13.04 -9.06
N ILE A 80 -24.41 -13.93 -8.86
CA ILE A 80 -23.87 -14.76 -9.96
C ILE A 80 -23.42 -16.14 -9.45
N CYS A 81 -24.24 -17.10 -9.80
CA CYS A 81 -24.04 -18.50 -10.21
C CYS A 81 -22.73 -19.20 -9.86
N ASP A 82 -22.90 -20.24 -9.06
CA ASP A 82 -22.11 -21.44 -8.89
C ASP A 82 -21.75 -22.08 -10.24
N GLN A 83 -20.47 -22.16 -10.56
CA GLN A 83 -19.91 -23.22 -11.41
C GLN A 83 -18.40 -23.27 -11.19
N THR A 84 -17.99 -24.15 -10.27
CA THR A 84 -16.67 -24.75 -10.24
C THR A 84 -16.57 -25.84 -11.31
N GLU A 85 -15.36 -25.98 -11.84
CA GLU A 85 -14.74 -27.10 -12.55
C GLU A 85 -14.59 -26.99 -14.07
N GLN A 86 -13.37 -27.01 -14.40
CA GLN A 86 -12.60 -27.67 -15.48
C GLN A 86 -11.75 -26.74 -16.34
N LEU A 87 -10.45 -26.80 -16.05
CA LEU A 87 -9.38 -26.44 -16.98
C LEU A 87 -9.48 -27.27 -18.23
N ASP A 88 -9.52 -26.63 -19.41
CA ASP A 88 -8.61 -26.97 -20.53
C ASP A 88 -8.74 -25.94 -21.67
N ARG A 89 -7.57 -25.46 -22.07
CA ARG A 89 -7.14 -24.94 -23.38
C ARG A 89 -8.21 -24.59 -24.44
N GLN A 90 -8.31 -23.29 -24.80
CA GLN A 90 -8.06 -22.83 -26.19
C GLN A 90 -8.28 -21.30 -26.29
N SER A 91 -7.34 -20.68 -27.00
CA SER A 91 -7.34 -19.30 -27.43
C SER A 91 -8.55 -18.95 -28.29
N SER A 92 -9.18 -17.83 -28.07
CA SER A 92 -9.57 -16.83 -29.06
C SER A 92 -10.79 -16.01 -28.59
N ASP A 93 -10.71 -14.69 -28.80
CA ASP A 93 -11.81 -13.71 -28.86
C ASP A 93 -12.76 -13.61 -27.66
N CYS A 94 -12.48 -12.68 -26.78
CA CYS A 94 -13.47 -11.96 -26.00
C CYS A 94 -13.41 -10.46 -26.32
N SER A 95 -14.05 -10.10 -27.42
CA SER A 95 -14.50 -8.75 -27.68
C SER A 95 -15.72 -8.45 -26.80
N ASP A 96 -15.65 -7.30 -26.12
CA ASP A 96 -16.75 -6.44 -25.69
C ASP A 96 -17.95 -7.02 -24.90
N ARG A 97 -17.85 -6.98 -23.57
CA ARG A 97 -18.99 -6.55 -22.76
C ARG A 97 -18.61 -5.33 -21.91
N ASN A 98 -18.74 -4.19 -22.53
CA ASN A 98 -18.70 -2.87 -21.94
C ASN A 98 -19.86 -2.74 -20.91
N SER A 99 -19.59 -2.90 -19.62
CA SER A 99 -20.45 -2.31 -18.61
C SER A 99 -20.13 -0.82 -18.60
N SER A 100 -21.04 -0.04 -19.18
CA SER A 100 -20.97 1.42 -19.25
C SER A 100 -21.15 2.02 -17.85
N VAL A 101 -20.03 2.14 -17.12
CA VAL A 101 -19.93 3.00 -15.94
C VAL A 101 -19.67 4.41 -16.47
N ASN A 102 -20.46 5.39 -16.05
CA ASN A 102 -20.34 6.78 -16.48
C ASN A 102 -18.91 7.31 -16.18
N PRO A 103 -18.26 8.00 -17.12
CA PRO A 103 -16.92 8.56 -16.90
C PRO A 103 -16.83 9.48 -15.68
N SER A 104 -17.89 10.18 -15.31
CA SER A 104 -17.96 11.05 -14.13
C SER A 104 -17.88 10.28 -12.81
N GLU A 105 -18.49 9.11 -12.69
CA GLU A 105 -18.45 8.28 -11.48
C GLU A 105 -17.05 7.68 -11.25
N GLN A 106 -16.33 7.35 -12.31
CA GLN A 106 -14.96 6.85 -12.20
C GLN A 106 -13.99 7.93 -11.73
N ASP A 107 -14.16 9.18 -12.16
CA ASP A 107 -13.33 10.31 -11.75
C ASP A 107 -13.61 10.72 -10.30
N GLU A 108 -14.84 10.63 -9.83
CA GLU A 108 -15.21 10.90 -8.43
C GLU A 108 -14.69 9.82 -7.49
N GLN A 109 -14.84 8.55 -7.82
CA GLN A 109 -14.27 7.44 -7.06
C GLN A 109 -12.73 7.53 -6.97
N LYS A 110 -12.07 7.93 -8.06
CA LYS A 110 -10.64 8.17 -8.08
C LYS A 110 -10.23 9.30 -7.13
N LYS A 111 -10.93 10.43 -7.16
CA LYS A 111 -10.66 11.56 -6.26
C LYS A 111 -10.92 11.20 -4.79
N SER A 112 -11.97 10.46 -4.50
CA SER A 112 -12.28 9.99 -3.15
C SER A 112 -11.19 9.06 -2.62
N LEU A 113 -10.73 8.10 -3.43
CA LEU A 113 -9.60 7.24 -3.06
C LEU A 113 -8.33 8.07 -2.82
N GLU A 114 -7.98 9.00 -3.73
CA GLU A 114 -6.79 9.85 -3.59
C GLU A 114 -6.80 10.68 -2.30
N LYS A 115 -7.94 11.22 -1.89
CA LYS A 115 -8.10 11.96 -0.63
C LYS A 115 -7.89 11.07 0.61
N SER A 116 -8.21 9.79 0.53
CA SER A 116 -8.10 8.86 1.64
C SER A 116 -6.73 8.19 1.76
N LEU A 117 -5.84 8.33 0.77
CA LEU A 117 -4.52 7.76 0.78
C LEU A 117 -3.55 8.61 1.61
N VAL A 118 -3.07 8.08 2.72
CA VAL A 118 -2.05 8.73 3.54
C VAL A 118 -0.69 8.60 2.86
N THR A 119 -0.14 9.71 2.39
CA THR A 119 1.22 9.75 1.85
C THR A 119 2.23 9.78 2.98
N MET A 120 2.89 8.63 3.25
CA MET A 120 3.79 8.48 4.40
C MET A 120 5.27 8.72 4.07
N SER A 121 5.63 9.01 2.81
CA SER A 121 7.02 9.18 2.36
C SER A 121 7.91 7.98 2.74
N ASN A 122 8.92 8.19 3.56
CA ASN A 122 9.82 7.15 4.06
C ASN A 122 9.50 6.74 5.52
N PHE A 123 8.51 7.37 6.17
CA PHE A 123 8.26 7.29 7.61
C PHE A 123 7.25 6.20 7.97
N VAL A 124 7.50 4.95 7.53
CA VAL A 124 6.63 3.80 7.78
C VAL A 124 6.36 3.61 9.27
N GLY A 125 7.43 3.56 10.08
CA GLY A 125 7.29 3.35 11.53
C GLY A 125 6.53 4.47 12.22
N LYS A 126 6.81 5.74 11.88
CA LYS A 126 6.10 6.89 12.46
C LYS A 126 4.62 6.90 12.07
N THR A 127 4.29 6.50 10.84
CA THR A 127 2.91 6.40 10.40
C THR A 127 2.14 5.34 11.20
N ILE A 128 2.75 4.18 11.44
CA ILE A 128 2.17 3.13 12.28
C ILE A 128 1.99 3.62 13.72
N ASP A 129 3.01 4.26 14.31
CA ASP A 129 2.94 4.78 15.68
C ASP A 129 1.78 5.77 15.85
N ILE A 130 1.64 6.72 14.90
CA ILE A 130 0.57 7.72 14.92
C ILE A 130 -0.80 7.07 14.71
N ALA A 131 -0.92 6.11 13.79
CA ALA A 131 -2.18 5.40 13.57
C ALA A 131 -2.62 4.61 14.81
N ALA A 132 -1.70 3.94 15.50
CA ALA A 132 -1.97 3.26 16.77
C ALA A 132 -2.36 4.26 17.87
N GLU A 133 -1.62 5.36 18.04
CA GLU A 133 -1.90 6.42 19.01
C GLU A 133 -3.31 7.03 18.83
N LEU A 134 -3.73 7.21 17.57
CA LEU A 134 -5.06 7.73 17.25
C LEU A 134 -6.17 6.66 17.33
N GLY A 135 -5.84 5.42 17.64
CA GLY A 135 -6.79 4.33 17.83
C GLY A 135 -7.48 3.89 16.54
N PHE A 136 -6.75 3.84 15.42
CA PHE A 136 -7.24 3.15 14.23
C PHE A 136 -7.29 1.64 14.44
N SER A 137 -8.19 0.95 13.73
CA SER A 137 -8.33 -0.50 13.81
C SER A 137 -7.29 -1.23 12.96
N GLY A 138 -6.87 -0.61 11.84
CA GLY A 138 -5.84 -1.20 10.99
C GLY A 138 -5.29 -0.24 9.95
N ILE A 139 -4.11 -0.60 9.43
CA ILE A 139 -3.40 0.11 8.37
C ILE A 139 -2.87 -0.88 7.32
N VAL A 140 -3.11 -0.60 6.05
CA VAL A 140 -2.46 -1.30 4.94
C VAL A 140 -1.49 -0.38 4.23
N ILE A 141 -0.28 -0.87 3.99
CA ILE A 141 0.79 -0.16 3.31
C ILE A 141 0.93 -0.72 1.91
N ALA A 142 0.69 0.10 0.87
CA ALA A 142 0.87 -0.32 -0.52
C ALA A 142 2.05 0.42 -1.15
N GLY A 143 3.06 -0.32 -1.63
CA GLY A 143 4.25 0.34 -2.14
C GLY A 143 5.19 -0.54 -2.97
N HIS A 144 6.15 0.13 -3.59
CA HIS A 144 7.16 -0.46 -4.44
C HIS A 144 8.20 -1.26 -3.63
N MET A 145 8.57 -2.44 -4.14
CA MET A 145 9.53 -3.34 -3.51
C MET A 145 10.86 -2.64 -3.17
N GLY A 146 11.35 -1.75 -4.03
CA GLY A 146 12.59 -1.01 -3.79
C GLY A 146 12.64 -0.19 -2.50
N LYS A 147 11.48 0.21 -1.96
CA LYS A 147 11.36 0.85 -0.64
C LYS A 147 10.99 -0.14 0.45
N LEU A 148 9.94 -0.93 0.22
CA LEU A 148 9.34 -1.77 1.26
C LEU A 148 10.17 -2.98 1.62
N VAL A 149 11.10 -3.42 0.76
CA VAL A 149 12.02 -4.53 1.07
C VAL A 149 12.76 -4.34 2.39
N LYS A 150 13.09 -3.11 2.75
CA LYS A 150 13.79 -2.75 4.00
C LYS A 150 13.03 -3.15 5.26
N ILE A 151 11.70 -3.21 5.19
CA ILE A 151 10.83 -3.61 6.30
C ILE A 151 11.06 -5.07 6.69
N GLY A 152 11.46 -5.93 5.75
CA GLY A 152 11.82 -7.32 6.03
C GLY A 152 13.00 -7.50 7.02
N ASN A 153 13.78 -6.45 7.25
CA ASN A 153 14.82 -6.36 8.28
C ASN A 153 14.49 -5.34 9.39
N GLY A 154 13.22 -4.91 9.50
CA GLY A 154 12.77 -3.99 10.54
C GLY A 154 13.19 -2.53 10.34
N ILE A 155 13.68 -2.16 9.15
CA ILE A 155 14.06 -0.77 8.84
C ILE A 155 12.79 0.00 8.51
N MET A 156 12.31 0.77 9.49
CA MET A 156 11.02 1.47 9.45
C MET A 156 11.07 2.91 8.91
N ASN A 157 12.28 3.47 8.74
CA ASN A 157 12.51 4.64 7.90
C ASN A 157 13.22 4.17 6.62
N THR A 158 12.49 4.20 5.50
CA THR A 158 12.99 3.65 4.23
C THR A 158 13.93 4.59 3.47
N HIS A 159 14.28 5.76 4.04
CA HIS A 159 15.23 6.68 3.43
C HIS A 159 16.63 6.03 3.35
N SER A 160 17.32 6.20 2.22
CA SER A 160 18.65 5.60 2.00
C SER A 160 19.74 6.15 2.96
N ARG A 161 19.52 7.33 3.51
CA ARG A 161 20.43 7.94 4.50
C ARG A 161 20.40 7.22 5.83
N GLU A 162 19.27 6.61 6.21
CA GLU A 162 19.12 5.86 7.45
C GLU A 162 19.80 4.49 7.36
N ALA A 163 19.41 3.75 6.33
CA ALA A 163 20.00 2.43 6.05
C ALA A 163 19.72 2.02 4.62
N ASP A 164 20.58 1.26 3.98
CA ASP A 164 20.24 0.62 2.72
C ASP A 164 19.63 -0.77 2.96
N GLY A 165 20.35 -1.78 3.39
CA GLY A 165 19.85 -3.09 3.77
C GLY A 165 19.00 -3.84 2.74
N ARG A 166 18.81 -3.32 1.51
CA ARG A 166 17.95 -3.93 0.47
C ARG A 166 18.44 -5.29 0.03
N MET A 167 19.71 -5.36 -0.34
CA MET A 167 20.33 -6.61 -0.81
C MET A 167 20.48 -7.60 0.34
N ASP A 168 20.81 -7.14 1.54
CA ASP A 168 20.90 -7.98 2.74
C ASP A 168 19.56 -8.63 3.07
N THR A 169 18.46 -7.88 2.93
CA THR A 169 17.12 -8.42 3.12
C THR A 169 16.81 -9.51 2.09
N LEU A 170 17.01 -9.25 0.80
CA LEU A 170 16.73 -10.22 -0.25
C LEU A 170 17.61 -11.45 -0.13
N LEU A 171 18.90 -11.28 0.13
CA LEU A 171 19.86 -12.36 0.34
C LEU A 171 19.44 -13.26 1.51
N SER A 172 19.11 -12.65 2.65
CA SER A 172 18.69 -13.43 3.83
C SER A 172 17.33 -14.10 3.64
N CYS A 173 16.42 -13.50 2.84
CA CYS A 173 15.17 -14.13 2.46
C CYS A 173 15.36 -15.29 1.49
N ALA A 174 16.26 -15.17 0.51
CA ALA A 174 16.60 -16.24 -0.42
C ALA A 174 17.23 -17.44 0.30
N LEU A 175 18.16 -17.21 1.22
CA LEU A 175 18.70 -18.25 2.10
C LEU A 175 17.60 -18.97 2.90
N SER A 176 16.68 -18.21 3.48
CA SER A 176 15.56 -18.78 4.24
C SER A 176 14.51 -19.48 3.37
N ALA A 177 14.43 -19.12 2.08
CA ALA A 177 13.65 -19.83 1.08
C ALA A 177 14.28 -21.17 0.65
N GLY A 178 15.49 -21.48 1.13
CA GLY A 178 16.18 -22.76 0.94
C GLY A 178 17.19 -22.78 -0.19
N THR A 179 17.64 -21.65 -0.74
CA THR A 179 18.68 -21.67 -1.75
C THR A 179 20.06 -21.90 -1.11
N GLU A 180 20.84 -22.82 -1.70
CA GLU A 180 22.25 -23.08 -1.36
C GLU A 180 23.19 -22.63 -2.49
N ASP A 181 22.64 -22.01 -3.55
CA ASP A 181 23.41 -21.52 -4.69
C ASP A 181 24.22 -20.27 -4.31
N LEU A 182 25.51 -20.47 -4.00
CA LEU A 182 26.42 -19.41 -3.61
C LEU A 182 26.65 -18.39 -4.73
N GLU A 183 26.59 -18.80 -6.00
CA GLU A 183 26.77 -17.89 -7.13
C GLU A 183 25.57 -16.95 -7.24
N LEU A 184 24.35 -17.47 -7.10
CA LEU A 184 23.14 -16.66 -7.03
C LEU A 184 23.18 -15.68 -5.86
N LEU A 185 23.56 -16.14 -4.66
CA LEU A 185 23.65 -15.28 -3.49
C LEU A 185 24.65 -14.13 -3.68
N ARG A 186 25.79 -14.39 -4.34
CA ARG A 186 26.75 -13.35 -4.70
C ARG A 186 26.19 -12.36 -5.73
N LYS A 187 25.41 -12.83 -6.71
CA LYS A 187 24.74 -11.96 -7.68
C LYS A 187 23.73 -11.04 -6.97
N ILE A 188 22.91 -11.57 -6.07
CA ILE A 188 21.99 -10.77 -5.27
C ILE A 188 22.73 -9.72 -4.46
N GLN A 189 23.79 -10.12 -3.75
CA GLN A 189 24.60 -9.21 -2.93
C GLN A 189 25.27 -8.11 -3.76
N GLY A 190 25.71 -8.43 -4.97
CA GLY A 190 26.38 -7.49 -5.90
C GLY A 190 25.41 -6.63 -6.72
N SER A 191 24.10 -6.84 -6.63
CA SER A 191 23.11 -6.07 -7.39
C SER A 191 23.04 -4.63 -6.89
N ASN A 192 22.91 -3.70 -7.83
CA ASN A 192 22.76 -2.26 -7.53
C ASN A 192 21.31 -1.88 -7.21
N THR A 193 20.36 -2.61 -7.79
CA THR A 193 18.93 -2.34 -7.66
C THR A 193 18.17 -3.56 -7.18
N THR A 194 17.03 -3.33 -6.55
CA THR A 194 16.12 -4.39 -6.12
C THR A 194 15.58 -5.18 -7.31
N ASP A 195 15.36 -4.51 -8.45
CA ASP A 195 14.86 -5.14 -9.67
C ASP A 195 15.89 -6.12 -10.24
N GLU A 196 17.17 -5.72 -10.30
CA GLU A 196 18.26 -6.59 -10.73
C GLU A 196 18.37 -7.85 -9.84
N ALA A 197 18.28 -7.68 -8.53
CA ALA A 197 18.28 -8.80 -7.59
C ALA A 197 17.06 -9.72 -7.78
N MET A 198 15.87 -9.14 -8.00
CA MET A 198 14.65 -9.91 -8.29
C MET A 198 14.74 -10.64 -9.63
N ASP A 199 15.37 -10.06 -10.65
CA ASP A 199 15.58 -10.74 -11.93
C ASP A 199 16.50 -11.96 -11.76
N HIS A 200 17.55 -11.90 -10.94
CA HIS A 200 18.36 -13.06 -10.61
C HIS A 200 17.57 -14.14 -9.88
N LEU A 201 16.74 -13.77 -8.92
CA LEU A 201 15.85 -14.69 -8.20
C LEU A 201 14.83 -15.35 -9.14
N LYS A 202 14.29 -14.59 -10.09
CA LYS A 202 13.33 -15.07 -11.09
C LYS A 202 13.97 -16.07 -12.05
N GLN A 203 15.16 -15.77 -12.56
CA GLN A 203 15.93 -16.68 -13.42
C GLN A 203 16.26 -17.99 -12.72
N ALA A 204 16.52 -17.96 -11.42
CA ALA A 204 16.74 -19.13 -10.59
C ALA A 204 15.46 -19.87 -10.16
N GLY A 205 14.27 -19.32 -10.46
CA GLY A 205 12.98 -19.96 -10.13
C GLY A 205 12.59 -19.88 -8.64
N ILE A 206 13.23 -19.01 -7.84
CA ILE A 206 12.98 -18.92 -6.38
C ILE A 206 12.43 -17.56 -5.95
N LEU A 207 12.03 -16.71 -6.89
CA LEU A 207 11.50 -15.37 -6.57
C LEU A 207 10.26 -15.45 -5.67
N GLU A 208 9.29 -16.29 -6.01
CA GLU A 208 8.03 -16.40 -5.25
C GLU A 208 8.26 -16.85 -3.81
N ASP A 209 9.12 -17.86 -3.60
CA ASP A 209 9.46 -18.35 -2.27
C ASP A 209 10.21 -17.28 -1.46
N THR A 210 11.13 -16.56 -2.09
CA THR A 210 11.85 -15.44 -1.47
C THR A 210 10.90 -14.33 -1.06
N ILE A 211 9.95 -13.93 -1.92
CA ILE A 211 8.94 -12.92 -1.61
C ILE A 211 8.02 -13.39 -0.48
N ARG A 212 7.62 -14.66 -0.46
CA ARG A 212 6.82 -15.23 0.64
C ARG A 212 7.53 -15.13 1.98
N VAL A 213 8.82 -15.44 2.01
CA VAL A 213 9.65 -15.29 3.24
C VAL A 213 9.74 -13.81 3.64
N PHE A 214 9.98 -12.93 2.67
CA PHE A 214 10.03 -11.49 2.91
C PHE A 214 8.72 -10.97 3.51
N LEU A 215 7.57 -11.32 2.94
CA LEU A 215 6.26 -10.87 3.41
C LEU A 215 5.97 -11.34 4.85
N LYS A 216 6.33 -12.58 5.19
CA LYS A 216 6.21 -13.08 6.57
C LYS A 216 7.06 -12.28 7.56
N ARG A 217 8.30 -11.96 7.20
CA ARG A 217 9.17 -11.13 8.04
C ARG A 217 8.64 -9.70 8.17
N ALA A 218 8.21 -9.11 7.05
CA ALA A 218 7.64 -7.78 7.06
C ALA A 218 6.36 -7.70 7.91
N ALA A 219 5.46 -8.67 7.80
CA ALA A 219 4.27 -8.77 8.64
C ALA A 219 4.62 -8.80 10.13
N TRP A 220 5.60 -9.63 10.51
CA TRP A 220 6.08 -9.69 11.89
C TRP A 220 6.62 -8.35 12.40
N HIS A 221 7.46 -7.67 11.60
CA HIS A 221 8.03 -6.37 11.97
C HIS A 221 6.97 -5.27 12.08
N LEU A 222 5.96 -5.28 11.20
CA LEU A 222 4.86 -4.32 11.24
C LEU A 222 3.99 -4.52 12.48
N ALA A 223 3.58 -5.77 12.77
CA ALA A 223 2.81 -6.12 13.96
C ALA A 223 3.59 -5.80 15.25
N HIS A 224 4.89 -6.17 15.29
CA HIS A 224 5.75 -5.85 16.44
C HIS A 224 5.89 -4.33 16.66
N ARG A 225 5.94 -3.52 15.59
CA ARG A 225 5.98 -2.06 15.70
C ARG A 225 4.70 -1.49 16.29
N SER A 226 3.54 -2.01 15.90
CA SER A 226 2.24 -1.58 16.42
C SER A 226 1.92 -2.16 17.80
N ARG A 227 2.78 -3.02 18.38
CA ARG A 227 2.56 -3.76 19.64
C ARG A 227 1.26 -4.55 19.62
N ASP A 228 0.85 -5.01 18.44
CA ASP A 228 -0.43 -5.69 18.19
C ASP A 228 -1.68 -4.86 18.55
N GLU A 229 -1.51 -3.54 18.78
CA GLU A 229 -2.63 -2.61 19.05
C GLU A 229 -3.39 -2.21 17.77
N LEU A 230 -2.78 -2.42 16.60
CA LEU A 230 -3.28 -2.03 15.29
C LEU A 230 -3.04 -3.18 14.30
N LYS A 231 -4.07 -3.64 13.60
CA LYS A 231 -3.87 -4.60 12.50
C LYS A 231 -3.00 -3.97 11.41
N THR A 232 -2.00 -4.69 10.93
CA THR A 232 -1.08 -4.18 9.93
C THR A 232 -1.02 -5.08 8.70
N GLY A 233 -1.09 -4.48 7.52
CA GLY A 233 -0.98 -5.19 6.25
C GLY A 233 -0.01 -4.49 5.30
N MET A 234 0.50 -5.25 4.32
CA MET A 234 1.37 -4.71 3.29
C MET A 234 1.09 -5.36 1.94
N ILE A 235 1.04 -4.53 0.90
CA ILE A 235 0.92 -4.95 -0.51
C ILE A 235 2.14 -4.44 -1.25
N VAL A 236 2.82 -5.32 -1.98
CA VAL A 236 4.08 -5.00 -2.65
C VAL A 236 3.97 -5.20 -4.14
N PHE A 237 4.54 -4.27 -4.88
CA PHE A 237 4.60 -4.31 -6.34
C PHE A 237 6.00 -3.96 -6.86
N GLY A 238 6.29 -4.39 -8.09
CA GLY A 238 7.55 -4.11 -8.78
C GLY A 238 7.52 -2.80 -9.58
N THR A 239 8.61 -2.50 -10.24
CA THR A 239 8.82 -1.24 -10.97
C THR A 239 7.83 -1.03 -12.13
N LYS A 240 7.38 -2.12 -12.77
CA LYS A 240 6.40 -2.08 -13.86
C LYS A 240 4.96 -2.10 -13.37
N GLY A 241 4.75 -2.02 -12.05
CA GLY A 241 3.43 -2.11 -11.44
C GLY A 241 2.90 -3.54 -11.31
N GLU A 242 3.74 -4.55 -11.52
CA GLU A 242 3.37 -5.95 -11.30
C GLU A 242 3.17 -6.23 -9.82
N TYR A 243 2.09 -6.94 -9.50
CA TYR A 243 1.83 -7.42 -8.16
C TYR A 243 2.84 -8.51 -7.76
N LEU A 244 3.52 -8.33 -6.64
CA LEU A 244 4.51 -9.28 -6.12
C LEU A 244 3.97 -10.11 -4.96
N GLY A 245 3.04 -9.58 -4.18
CA GLY A 245 2.44 -10.27 -3.05
C GLY A 245 1.90 -9.33 -1.98
N GLU A 246 1.23 -9.93 -1.00
CA GLU A 246 0.65 -9.23 0.13
C GLU A 246 0.76 -10.06 1.42
N THR A 247 0.73 -9.40 2.56
CA THR A 247 0.64 -10.07 3.88
C THR A 247 -0.78 -10.55 4.14
N ASP A 248 -0.94 -11.53 5.05
CA ASP A 248 -2.22 -12.22 5.29
C ASP A 248 -3.38 -11.27 5.62
N ASP A 249 -3.15 -10.22 6.41
CA ASP A 249 -4.19 -9.26 6.82
C ASP A 249 -4.44 -8.14 5.81
N ALA A 250 -3.59 -7.99 4.79
CA ALA A 250 -3.65 -6.84 3.88
C ALA A 250 -4.96 -6.74 3.12
N ALA A 251 -5.47 -7.88 2.63
CA ALA A 251 -6.72 -7.93 1.87
C ALA A 251 -7.94 -7.54 2.72
N GLU A 252 -8.00 -8.02 3.97
CA GLU A 252 -9.07 -7.67 4.91
C GLU A 252 -9.06 -6.16 5.20
N ILE A 253 -7.89 -5.62 5.59
CA ILE A 253 -7.74 -4.20 5.92
C ILE A 253 -8.10 -3.32 4.72
N LEU A 254 -7.63 -3.66 3.53
CA LEU A 254 -7.95 -2.90 2.32
C LEU A 254 -9.45 -2.92 2.01
N LYS A 255 -10.10 -4.07 2.15
CA LYS A 255 -11.54 -4.22 1.95
C LYS A 255 -12.35 -3.35 2.90
N GLU A 256 -12.02 -3.38 4.19
CA GLU A 256 -12.67 -2.56 5.20
C GLU A 256 -12.49 -1.06 4.93
N ALA A 257 -11.26 -0.63 4.61
CA ALA A 257 -10.96 0.75 4.27
C ALA A 257 -11.75 1.24 3.03
N LEU A 258 -11.86 0.40 2.00
CA LEU A 258 -12.65 0.73 0.80
C LEU A 258 -14.15 0.74 1.05
N SER A 259 -14.65 -0.09 1.96
CA SER A 259 -16.07 -0.11 2.35
C SER A 259 -16.45 1.17 3.08
N GLU A 260 -15.60 1.68 3.98
CA GLU A 260 -15.80 2.97 4.64
C GLU A 260 -15.84 4.12 3.64
N LEU A 261 -14.98 4.10 2.59
CA LEU A 261 -14.98 5.11 1.52
C LEU A 261 -16.31 5.16 0.75
N LYS A 262 -16.86 4.01 0.40
CA LYS A 262 -18.14 3.92 -0.32
C LYS A 262 -19.31 4.43 0.52
N MET A 263 -19.35 4.08 1.80
CA MET A 263 -20.42 4.55 2.70
C MET A 263 -20.41 6.07 2.84
N GLN A 264 -19.23 6.67 2.91
CA GLN A 264 -19.08 8.13 3.03
C GLN A 264 -19.57 8.87 1.77
N SER A 265 -19.20 8.38 0.58
CA SER A 265 -19.68 8.98 -0.69
C SER A 265 -21.21 8.92 -0.83
N LEU A 266 -21.86 7.86 -0.36
CA LEU A 266 -23.31 7.74 -0.35
C LEU A 266 -23.99 8.73 0.60
N CYS A 267 -23.42 8.96 1.78
CA CYS A 267 -23.94 9.94 2.75
C CYS A 267 -23.82 11.38 2.22
N GLU A 268 -22.70 11.73 1.57
CA GLU A 268 -22.47 13.06 0.99
C GLU A 268 -23.47 13.34 -0.17
N GLU A 269 -23.80 12.32 -1.00
CA GLU A 269 -24.80 12.44 -2.05
C GLU A 269 -26.23 12.63 -1.52
N GLU A 270 -26.58 12.01 -0.39
CA GLU A 270 -27.91 12.18 0.23
C GLU A 270 -28.07 13.58 0.85
N ASP A 271 -27.01 14.13 1.44
CA ASP A 271 -27.03 15.49 2.01
C ASP A 271 -27.10 16.58 0.91
N HIS A 272 -26.51 16.36 -0.26
CA HIS A 272 -26.61 17.28 -1.40
C HIS A 272 -27.98 17.24 -2.09
N ARG A 273 -28.78 16.20 -1.87
CA ARG A 273 -30.14 16.06 -2.42
C ARG A 273 -31.24 16.65 -1.51
N ARG A 274 -30.89 17.03 -0.29
CA ARG A 274 -31.78 17.69 0.68
C ARG A 274 -31.58 19.19 0.67
#